data_a6a6f89e6f3fe1d9826222e6ad8503c9
#
_entry.id   a6a6f89e6f3fe1d9826222e6ad8503c9
#
_cell.length_a   1.000
_cell.length_b   1.000
_cell.length_c   1.000
_cell.angle_alpha   90.00
_cell.angle_beta   90.00
_cell.angle_gamma   90.00
#
_symmetry.space_group_name_H-M   'P 1'
#
loop_
_entity.id
_entity.type
_entity.pdbx_description
1 polymer ?
#
loop_
_entity_poly.entity_id
_entity_poly.type
_entity_poly.pdbx_seq_one_letter_code
_entity_poly.pdbx_strand_id
1 'polypeptide(L)'
;MLNDKCTEWKKAENIDYSVYGTPLESTTYKFAKCLQKRFGVIPNVTDHNYITNSYHISVREPIDAFSKLTEEAKFQRLSPGGAISYVEVPNLQNNIAAVLAILKHIYNTILYAELNTKSDLCEVCGYDGEIKIVQDESGKLIWECPKCGNHDQSKRHVARRTCGYIGTQFWNQGRTQEIKDRVLHVSINEKDIH
;
A
#
# COMPACT_ATOMS: atom_id res chain seq x y z
N MET A 1 7.97 23.06 12.49
CA MET A 1 6.67 23.51 13.05
C MET A 1 6.02 22.49 13.98
N LEU A 2 5.56 21.29 13.57
CA LEU A 2 4.94 20.34 14.52
C LEU A 2 5.92 19.80 15.54
N ASN A 3 7.10 19.35 15.14
CA ASN A 3 8.14 18.88 16.07
C ASN A 3 8.62 19.97 17.03
N ASP A 4 8.65 21.23 16.61
CA ASP A 4 9.01 22.36 17.47
C ASP A 4 7.95 22.56 18.56
N LYS A 5 6.66 22.39 18.22
CA LYS A 5 5.57 22.41 19.20
C LYS A 5 5.65 21.26 20.19
N CYS A 6 5.98 20.05 19.72
CA CYS A 6 6.21 18.91 20.63
C CYS A 6 7.34 19.22 21.65
N THR A 7 8.41 19.87 21.18
CA THR A 7 9.53 20.28 22.03
C THR A 7 9.11 21.36 23.05
N GLU A 8 8.31 22.32 22.61
CA GLU A 8 7.75 23.37 23.49
C GLU A 8 6.87 22.77 24.59
N TRP A 9 5.94 21.88 24.23
CA TRP A 9 5.05 21.21 25.18
C TRP A 9 5.82 20.31 26.16
N LYS A 10 6.83 19.57 25.67
CA LYS A 10 7.70 18.78 26.54
C LYS A 10 8.34 19.65 27.64
N LYS A 11 8.83 20.84 27.28
CA LYS A 11 9.42 21.77 28.26
C LYS A 11 8.40 22.32 29.24
N ALA A 12 7.18 22.59 28.81
CA ALA A 12 6.12 23.16 29.63
C ALA A 12 5.49 22.13 30.56
N GLU A 13 5.30 20.91 30.13
CA GLU A 13 4.47 19.91 30.82
C GLU A 13 5.27 18.70 31.33
N ASN A 14 6.55 18.59 30.95
CA ASN A 14 7.44 17.46 31.27
C ASN A 14 6.86 16.11 30.74
N ILE A 15 6.17 16.15 29.59
CA ILE A 15 5.61 14.99 28.88
C ILE A 15 6.22 14.94 27.50
N ASP A 16 6.63 13.75 27.05
CA ASP A 16 7.12 13.55 25.70
C ASP A 16 5.98 13.49 24.69
N TYR A 17 6.09 14.32 23.65
CA TYR A 17 5.19 14.36 22.50
C TYR A 17 5.95 14.01 21.23
N SER A 18 5.31 13.34 20.31
CA SER A 18 5.91 13.04 19.01
C SER A 18 4.91 13.13 17.88
N VAL A 19 5.40 13.43 16.68
CA VAL A 19 4.61 13.40 15.45
C VAL A 19 4.57 11.98 14.92
N TYR A 20 3.39 11.50 14.58
CA TYR A 20 3.15 10.19 13.98
C TYR A 20 2.56 10.31 12.59
N GLY A 21 3.13 9.61 11.60
CA GLY A 21 2.61 9.50 10.25
C GLY A 21 1.46 8.52 10.16
N THR A 22 0.27 8.95 10.59
CA THR A 22 -0.92 8.10 10.70
C THR A 22 -1.35 7.54 9.35
N PRO A 23 -1.51 6.23 9.20
CA PRO A 23 -2.13 5.63 8.04
C PRO A 23 -3.64 5.95 8.01
N LEU A 24 -4.13 6.34 6.83
CA LEU A 24 -5.52 6.77 6.62
C LEU A 24 -6.46 5.60 6.30
N GLU A 25 -6.20 4.42 6.73
CA GLU A 25 -7.04 3.21 6.65
C GLU A 25 -8.25 3.32 5.66
N SER A 26 -9.48 3.07 6.14
CA SER A 26 -10.70 3.20 5.33
C SER A 26 -11.12 4.65 5.03
N THR A 27 -10.50 5.64 5.66
CA THR A 27 -10.88 7.05 5.49
C THR A 27 -10.45 7.63 4.15
N THR A 28 -9.48 7.07 3.46
CA THR A 28 -9.08 7.49 2.10
C THR A 28 -10.26 7.53 1.14
N TYR A 29 -11.18 6.55 1.23
CA TYR A 29 -12.40 6.50 0.46
C TYR A 29 -13.41 7.59 0.85
N LYS A 30 -13.60 7.82 2.15
CA LYS A 30 -14.49 8.87 2.64
C LYS A 30 -13.99 10.26 2.24
N PHE A 31 -12.70 10.50 2.38
CA PHE A 31 -12.09 11.77 1.96
C PHE A 31 -12.23 11.99 0.45
N ALA A 32 -11.97 10.98 -0.38
CA ALA A 32 -12.19 11.09 -1.82
C ALA A 32 -13.61 11.53 -2.15
N LYS A 33 -14.63 10.90 -1.56
CA LYS A 33 -16.03 11.29 -1.75
C LYS A 33 -16.35 12.70 -1.27
N CYS A 34 -15.84 13.09 -0.12
CA CYS A 34 -16.05 14.45 0.41
C CYS A 34 -15.38 15.50 -0.49
N LEU A 35 -14.19 15.24 -0.98
CA LEU A 35 -13.48 16.14 -1.89
C LEU A 35 -14.18 16.26 -3.24
N GLN A 36 -14.61 15.11 -3.83
CA GLN A 36 -15.40 15.12 -5.06
C GLN A 36 -16.71 15.92 -4.91
N LYS A 37 -17.41 15.74 -3.79
CA LYS A 37 -18.64 16.50 -3.50
C LYS A 37 -18.38 18.00 -3.38
N ARG A 38 -17.26 18.41 -2.80
CA ARG A 38 -16.94 19.82 -2.53
C ARG A 38 -16.30 20.54 -3.70
N PHE A 39 -15.43 19.87 -4.43
CA PHE A 39 -14.57 20.48 -5.45
C PHE A 39 -14.79 19.91 -6.86
N GLY A 40 -15.67 18.91 -7.02
CA GLY A 40 -15.84 18.19 -8.27
C GLY A 40 -14.70 17.19 -8.55
N VAL A 41 -14.69 16.65 -9.76
CA VAL A 41 -13.64 15.75 -10.21
C VAL A 41 -12.48 16.55 -10.76
N ILE A 42 -11.34 16.46 -10.09
CA ILE A 42 -10.06 17.09 -10.48
C ILE A 42 -9.09 15.98 -10.89
N PRO A 43 -8.58 15.97 -12.15
CA PRO A 43 -7.65 14.96 -12.63
C PRO A 43 -6.44 14.81 -11.70
N ASN A 44 -6.05 13.55 -11.42
CA ASN A 44 -4.96 13.15 -10.54
C ASN A 44 -5.10 13.56 -9.05
N VAL A 45 -6.24 14.14 -8.66
CA VAL A 45 -6.50 14.57 -7.28
C VAL A 45 -7.75 13.91 -6.71
N THR A 46 -8.91 14.07 -7.38
CA THR A 46 -10.19 13.56 -6.91
C THR A 46 -10.89 12.64 -7.91
N ASP A 47 -10.22 12.22 -8.95
CA ASP A 47 -10.73 11.38 -10.03
C ASP A 47 -10.81 9.87 -9.70
N HIS A 48 -10.43 9.51 -8.48
CA HIS A 48 -10.50 8.13 -7.98
C HIS A 48 -11.35 8.01 -6.73
N ASN A 49 -11.75 6.78 -6.40
CA ASN A 49 -12.52 6.47 -5.19
C ASN A 49 -11.65 6.41 -3.92
N TYR A 50 -10.42 6.88 -3.99
CA TYR A 50 -9.51 6.99 -2.86
C TYR A 50 -8.55 8.16 -3.06
N ILE A 51 -7.92 8.62 -2.00
CA ILE A 51 -6.80 9.57 -2.04
C ILE A 51 -5.51 8.86 -1.66
N THR A 52 -4.39 9.42 -2.08
CA THR A 52 -3.07 8.95 -1.65
C THR A 52 -2.95 9.03 -0.13
N ASN A 53 -2.40 7.98 0.47
CA ASN A 53 -2.31 7.86 1.91
C ASN A 53 -1.09 8.64 2.44
N SER A 54 -1.34 9.58 3.37
CA SER A 54 -0.29 10.32 4.09
C SER A 54 0.79 10.89 3.15
N TYR A 55 2.06 10.62 3.43
CA TYR A 55 3.24 11.08 2.68
C TYR A 55 3.68 10.14 1.56
N HIS A 56 2.96 9.07 1.33
CA HIS A 56 3.35 8.06 0.35
C HIS A 56 3.27 8.57 -1.08
N ILE A 57 4.14 8.06 -1.92
CA ILE A 57 4.00 8.21 -3.36
C ILE A 57 2.75 7.45 -3.80
N SER A 58 2.04 7.99 -4.79
CA SER A 58 0.82 7.36 -5.30
C SER A 58 1.09 5.91 -5.71
N VAL A 59 0.18 5.00 -5.34
CA VAL A 59 0.27 3.57 -5.69
C VAL A 59 0.28 3.31 -7.19
N ARG A 60 -0.09 4.30 -7.99
CA ARG A 60 -0.11 4.26 -9.47
C ARG A 60 1.16 4.81 -10.11
N GLU A 61 2.03 5.44 -9.33
CA GLU A 61 3.25 6.04 -9.86
C GLU A 61 4.25 4.94 -10.21
N PRO A 62 4.69 4.85 -11.48
CA PRO A 62 5.69 3.88 -11.90
C PRO A 62 7.09 4.31 -11.42
N ILE A 63 7.40 4.02 -10.19
CA ILE A 63 8.67 4.34 -9.54
C ILE A 63 9.33 3.04 -9.05
N ASP A 64 10.64 2.95 -9.15
CA ASP A 64 11.38 1.81 -8.58
C ASP A 64 11.46 1.87 -7.05
N ALA A 65 11.69 0.71 -6.43
CA ALA A 65 11.72 0.55 -4.98
C ALA A 65 12.75 1.47 -4.29
N PHE A 66 13.92 1.65 -4.89
CA PHE A 66 15.02 2.42 -4.30
C PHE A 66 14.70 3.92 -4.30
N SER A 67 14.21 4.42 -5.44
CA SER A 67 13.79 5.82 -5.59
C SER A 67 12.61 6.14 -4.66
N LYS A 68 11.59 5.25 -4.60
CA LYS A 68 10.44 5.41 -3.71
C LYS A 68 10.85 5.51 -2.25
N LEU A 69 11.66 4.57 -1.77
CA LEU A 69 12.10 4.54 -0.38
C LEU A 69 12.96 5.75 -0.02
N THR A 70 13.80 6.21 -0.96
CA THR A 70 14.64 7.40 -0.77
C THR A 70 13.79 8.67 -0.62
N GLU A 71 12.75 8.82 -1.43
CA GLU A 71 11.86 9.98 -1.34
C GLU A 71 11.01 9.95 -0.05
N GLU A 72 10.43 8.81 0.28
CA GLU A 72 9.58 8.67 1.48
C GLU A 72 10.38 8.77 2.79
N ALA A 73 11.66 8.39 2.80
CA ALA A 73 12.54 8.52 3.95
C ALA A 73 12.64 9.94 4.50
N LYS A 74 12.53 10.95 3.64
CA LYS A 74 12.56 12.38 4.02
C LYS A 74 11.41 12.72 4.98
N PHE A 75 10.24 12.11 4.78
CA PHE A 75 9.06 12.33 5.60
C PHE A 75 9.06 11.49 6.87
N GLN A 76 9.58 10.27 6.81
CA GLN A 76 9.69 9.43 8.02
C GLN A 76 10.53 10.08 9.10
N ARG A 77 11.63 10.73 8.72
CA ARG A 77 12.48 11.47 9.66
C ARG A 77 11.77 12.64 10.36
N LEU A 78 10.70 13.16 9.75
CA LEU A 78 9.85 14.20 10.35
C LEU A 78 8.76 13.64 11.26
N SER A 79 8.62 12.33 11.33
CA SER A 79 7.60 11.62 12.09
C SER A 79 8.23 10.68 13.13
N PRO A 80 8.88 11.23 14.18
CA PRO A 80 9.61 10.43 15.17
C PRO A 80 8.71 9.49 15.98
N GLY A 81 7.39 9.70 15.98
CA GLY A 81 6.41 8.80 16.60
C GLY A 81 6.12 7.54 15.77
N GLY A 82 6.64 7.46 14.55
CA GLY A 82 6.51 6.32 13.65
C GLY A 82 5.84 6.67 12.31
N ALA A 83 6.26 5.94 11.30
CA ALA A 83 5.67 5.94 9.95
C ALA A 83 6.18 4.70 9.22
N ILE A 84 5.41 4.14 8.30
CA ILE A 84 5.74 2.91 7.57
C ILE A 84 5.66 3.19 6.09
N SER A 85 6.65 2.76 5.33
CA SER A 85 6.62 2.73 3.86
C SER A 85 6.41 1.33 3.33
N TYR A 86 5.77 1.20 2.17
CA TYR A 86 5.44 -0.07 1.55
C TYR A 86 6.04 -0.17 0.15
N VAL A 87 6.63 -1.32 -0.15
CA VAL A 87 7.16 -1.64 -1.48
C VAL A 87 6.39 -2.83 -2.04
N GLU A 88 5.69 -2.63 -3.14
CA GLU A 88 5.01 -3.71 -3.86
C GLU A 88 6.04 -4.48 -4.68
N VAL A 89 6.22 -5.76 -4.36
CA VAL A 89 7.18 -6.64 -5.03
C VAL A 89 6.47 -7.85 -5.65
N PRO A 90 6.98 -8.39 -6.75
CA PRO A 90 6.53 -9.68 -7.27
C PRO A 90 6.93 -10.81 -6.31
N ASN A 91 6.57 -12.04 -6.63
CA ASN A 91 7.13 -13.18 -5.91
C ASN A 91 8.64 -13.24 -6.17
N LEU A 92 9.43 -12.93 -5.13
CA LEU A 92 10.90 -12.92 -5.17
C LEU A 92 11.52 -14.18 -4.57
N GLN A 93 10.74 -15.25 -4.41
CA GLN A 93 11.20 -16.50 -3.81
C GLN A 93 12.48 -17.04 -4.46
N ASN A 94 12.62 -16.90 -5.76
CA ASN A 94 13.77 -17.36 -6.53
C ASN A 94 14.80 -16.24 -6.81
N ASN A 95 14.61 -15.02 -6.29
CA ASN A 95 15.53 -13.87 -6.47
C ASN A 95 15.94 -13.27 -5.13
N ILE A 96 16.66 -14.05 -4.34
CA ILE A 96 17.16 -13.64 -3.02
C ILE A 96 18.10 -12.43 -3.12
N ALA A 97 18.86 -12.32 -4.20
CA ALA A 97 19.77 -11.19 -4.41
C ALA A 97 19.01 -9.85 -4.48
N ALA A 98 17.87 -9.81 -5.16
CA ALA A 98 17.01 -8.62 -5.21
C ALA A 98 16.45 -8.29 -3.82
N VAL A 99 15.99 -9.30 -3.06
CA VAL A 99 15.51 -9.11 -1.69
C VAL A 99 16.60 -8.49 -0.81
N LEU A 100 17.81 -9.06 -0.83
CA LEU A 100 18.95 -8.56 -0.04
C LEU A 100 19.35 -7.13 -0.44
N ALA A 101 19.32 -6.80 -1.73
CA ALA A 101 19.60 -5.45 -2.21
C ALA A 101 18.59 -4.43 -1.66
N ILE A 102 17.28 -4.78 -1.69
CA ILE A 102 16.23 -3.91 -1.14
C ILE A 102 16.39 -3.78 0.37
N LEU A 103 16.60 -4.87 1.10
CA LEU A 103 16.80 -4.83 2.56
C LEU A 103 18.01 -3.99 2.95
N LYS A 104 19.12 -4.11 2.21
CA LYS A 104 20.31 -3.26 2.42
C LYS A 104 20.00 -1.79 2.19
N HIS A 105 19.21 -1.47 1.15
CA HIS A 105 18.80 -0.10 0.89
C HIS A 105 17.88 0.43 1.99
N ILE A 106 16.89 -0.36 2.45
CA ILE A 106 16.04 -0.01 3.59
C ILE A 106 16.91 0.33 4.82
N TYR A 107 17.83 -0.57 5.18
CA TYR A 107 18.71 -0.36 6.33
C TYR A 107 19.49 0.95 6.27
N ASN A 108 19.98 1.33 5.08
CA ASN A 108 20.80 2.52 4.91
C ASN A 108 20.01 3.83 4.74
N THR A 109 18.72 3.75 4.36
CA THR A 109 18.01 4.92 3.84
C THR A 109 16.80 5.32 4.66
N ILE A 110 15.98 4.36 5.09
CA ILE A 110 14.67 4.60 5.67
C ILE A 110 14.52 3.91 7.03
N LEU A 111 13.70 4.47 7.92
CA LEU A 111 13.57 3.97 9.29
C LEU A 111 12.72 2.70 9.37
N TYR A 112 11.65 2.62 8.56
CA TYR A 112 10.76 1.48 8.53
C TYR A 112 10.12 1.30 7.16
N ALA A 113 10.30 0.12 6.58
CA ALA A 113 9.65 -0.27 5.34
C ALA A 113 9.27 -1.75 5.36
N GLU A 114 8.22 -2.09 4.63
CA GLU A 114 7.73 -3.45 4.46
C GLU A 114 7.61 -3.80 2.98
N LEU A 115 7.87 -5.07 2.67
CA LEU A 115 7.68 -5.63 1.34
C LEU A 115 6.28 -6.27 1.26
N ASN A 116 5.51 -5.88 0.26
CA ASN A 116 4.22 -6.47 -0.03
C ASN A 116 4.34 -7.39 -1.24
N THR A 117 3.83 -8.61 -1.10
CA THR A 117 3.72 -9.53 -2.22
C THR A 117 2.27 -10.00 -2.37
N LYS A 118 1.91 -10.41 -3.59
CA LYS A 118 0.59 -10.93 -3.91
C LYS A 118 0.71 -12.45 -4.10
N SER A 119 0.64 -13.19 -3.00
CA SER A 119 0.65 -14.66 -2.98
C SER A 119 -0.66 -15.13 -2.36
N ASP A 120 -1.58 -15.57 -3.18
CA ASP A 120 -2.94 -15.97 -2.83
C ASP A 120 -3.19 -17.43 -3.20
N LEU A 121 -4.14 -18.08 -2.51
CA LEU A 121 -4.53 -19.45 -2.78
C LEU A 121 -6.02 -19.54 -3.10
N CYS A 122 -6.37 -20.26 -4.16
CA CYS A 122 -7.74 -20.67 -4.45
C CYS A 122 -7.94 -22.15 -4.11
N GLU A 123 -8.76 -22.45 -3.11
CA GLU A 123 -9.03 -23.83 -2.69
C GLU A 123 -9.81 -24.66 -3.73
N VAL A 124 -10.56 -23.98 -4.62
CA VAL A 124 -11.38 -24.68 -5.63
C VAL A 124 -10.51 -25.37 -6.69
N CYS A 125 -9.42 -24.73 -7.10
CA CYS A 125 -8.60 -25.26 -8.20
C CYS A 125 -7.11 -25.40 -7.88
N GLY A 126 -6.71 -25.10 -6.63
CA GLY A 126 -5.32 -25.14 -6.19
C GLY A 126 -4.42 -24.09 -6.84
N TYR A 127 -5.01 -22.99 -7.37
CA TYR A 127 -4.23 -21.89 -7.92
C TYR A 127 -3.46 -21.20 -6.80
N ASP A 128 -2.15 -21.11 -6.94
CA ASP A 128 -1.24 -20.35 -6.10
C ASP A 128 -0.68 -19.18 -6.94
N GLY A 129 -0.98 -17.94 -6.52
CA GLY A 129 -0.61 -16.74 -7.26
C GLY A 129 -1.57 -15.59 -6.98
N GLU A 130 -1.52 -14.52 -7.78
CA GLU A 130 -2.35 -13.35 -7.57
C GLU A 130 -3.81 -13.60 -7.98
N ILE A 131 -4.74 -13.60 -7.02
CA ILE A 131 -6.18 -13.50 -7.28
C ILE A 131 -6.50 -12.07 -7.74
N LYS A 132 -7.22 -11.96 -8.84
CA LYS A 132 -7.45 -10.68 -9.53
C LYS A 132 -8.66 -9.93 -8.98
N ILE A 133 -8.65 -8.62 -9.13
CA ILE A 133 -9.79 -7.75 -8.89
C ILE A 133 -10.39 -7.38 -10.25
N VAL A 134 -11.61 -7.83 -10.49
CA VAL A 134 -12.37 -7.60 -11.72
C VAL A 134 -13.62 -6.77 -11.44
N GLN A 135 -14.31 -6.31 -12.48
CA GLN A 135 -15.64 -5.70 -12.34
C GLN A 135 -16.70 -6.72 -12.70
N ASP A 136 -17.73 -6.82 -11.87
CA ASP A 136 -18.94 -7.57 -12.20
C ASP A 136 -19.86 -6.77 -13.13
N GLU A 137 -20.98 -7.38 -13.54
CA GLU A 137 -21.97 -6.77 -14.45
C GLU A 137 -22.55 -5.44 -13.91
N SER A 138 -22.56 -5.24 -12.60
CA SER A 138 -22.99 -3.99 -11.95
C SER A 138 -21.91 -2.92 -11.88
N GLY A 139 -20.68 -3.23 -12.31
CA GLY A 139 -19.51 -2.36 -12.19
C GLY A 139 -18.84 -2.38 -10.81
N LYS A 140 -19.28 -3.26 -9.90
CA LYS A 140 -18.68 -3.45 -8.57
C LYS A 140 -17.39 -4.25 -8.69
N LEU A 141 -16.36 -3.84 -7.94
CA LEU A 141 -15.11 -4.58 -7.86
C LEU A 141 -15.28 -5.82 -6.99
N ILE A 142 -14.94 -6.97 -7.56
CA ILE A 142 -14.96 -8.28 -6.92
C ILE A 142 -13.61 -9.00 -7.13
N TRP A 143 -13.35 -9.98 -6.30
CA TRP A 143 -12.16 -10.81 -6.41
C TRP A 143 -12.48 -12.10 -7.16
N GLU A 144 -11.64 -12.44 -8.12
CA GLU A 144 -11.83 -13.59 -9.01
C GLU A 144 -10.54 -14.39 -9.16
N CYS A 145 -10.65 -15.71 -9.06
CA CYS A 145 -9.54 -16.59 -9.39
C CYS A 145 -9.30 -16.60 -10.90
N PRO A 146 -8.10 -16.23 -11.39
CA PRO A 146 -7.83 -16.15 -12.83
C PRO A 146 -7.83 -17.53 -13.52
N LYS A 147 -7.73 -18.64 -12.77
CA LYS A 147 -7.70 -20.00 -13.31
C LYS A 147 -9.09 -20.62 -13.44
N CYS A 148 -9.95 -20.43 -12.47
CA CYS A 148 -11.27 -21.12 -12.44
C CYS A 148 -12.48 -20.19 -12.31
N GLY A 149 -12.28 -18.87 -12.25
CA GLY A 149 -13.36 -17.90 -12.10
C GLY A 149 -14.06 -17.91 -10.72
N ASN A 150 -13.47 -18.57 -9.71
CA ASN A 150 -14.08 -18.63 -8.38
C ASN A 150 -14.19 -17.24 -7.76
N HIS A 151 -15.42 -16.87 -7.36
CA HIS A 151 -15.73 -15.64 -6.62
C HIS A 151 -16.03 -15.88 -5.14
N ASP A 152 -16.16 -17.14 -4.72
CA ASP A 152 -16.50 -17.48 -3.34
C ASP A 152 -15.35 -17.09 -2.40
N GLN A 153 -15.63 -16.13 -1.55
CA GLN A 153 -14.68 -15.60 -0.59
C GLN A 153 -14.22 -16.64 0.45
N SER A 154 -15.09 -17.59 0.79
CA SER A 154 -14.79 -18.66 1.75
C SER A 154 -13.83 -19.72 1.19
N LYS A 155 -13.62 -19.75 -0.13
CA LYS A 155 -12.82 -20.71 -0.89
C LYS A 155 -11.54 -20.09 -1.47
N ARG A 156 -11.13 -18.96 -0.96
CA ARG A 156 -9.90 -18.29 -1.39
C ARG A 156 -9.23 -17.59 -0.21
N HIS A 157 -7.92 -17.63 -0.19
CA HIS A 157 -7.07 -16.96 0.79
C HIS A 157 -6.38 -15.79 0.11
N VAL A 158 -6.86 -14.61 0.38
CA VAL A 158 -6.29 -13.35 -0.13
C VAL A 158 -5.88 -12.50 1.05
N ALA A 159 -4.62 -12.14 1.11
CA ALA A 159 -4.10 -11.23 2.11
C ALA A 159 -3.47 -10.01 1.43
N ARG A 160 -3.83 -8.81 1.88
CA ARG A 160 -3.25 -7.56 1.39
C ARG A 160 -2.88 -6.65 2.54
N ARG A 161 -1.69 -6.10 2.45
CA ARG A 161 -1.31 -5.00 3.32
C ARG A 161 -2.19 -3.80 3.00
N THR A 162 -2.85 -3.27 4.01
CA THR A 162 -3.49 -1.97 3.91
C THR A 162 -2.54 -0.91 4.46
N CYS A 163 -2.94 0.00 5.28
CA CYS A 163 -2.02 1.04 5.74
C CYS A 163 -1.34 0.70 7.07
N GLY A 164 -2.03 0.05 7.97
CA GLY A 164 -1.50 -0.28 9.31
C GLY A 164 -1.62 -1.77 9.66
N TYR A 165 -2.31 -2.55 8.86
CA TYR A 165 -2.56 -3.98 9.10
C TYR A 165 -2.65 -4.78 7.79
N ILE A 166 -2.61 -6.09 7.90
CA ILE A 166 -2.89 -7.01 6.81
C ILE A 166 -4.37 -7.38 6.85
N GLY A 167 -5.10 -6.97 5.82
CA GLY A 167 -6.50 -7.34 5.63
C GLY A 167 -6.64 -8.62 4.81
N THR A 168 -7.64 -9.44 5.14
CA THR A 168 -7.85 -10.72 4.45
C THR A 168 -9.16 -10.80 3.67
N GLN A 169 -10.16 -9.97 3.95
CA GLN A 169 -11.48 -10.23 3.34
C GLN A 169 -12.33 -8.99 3.03
N PHE A 170 -12.45 -8.01 3.90
CA PHE A 170 -13.49 -6.99 3.77
C PHE A 170 -12.91 -5.60 3.52
N TRP A 171 -12.84 -5.23 2.25
CA TRP A 171 -12.45 -3.88 1.86
C TRP A 171 -13.64 -3.15 1.23
N ASN A 172 -13.77 -1.86 1.51
CA ASN A 172 -14.69 -1.00 0.76
C ASN A 172 -14.22 -0.84 -0.69
N GLN A 173 -15.10 -0.39 -1.59
CA GLN A 173 -14.80 -0.28 -3.03
C GLN A 173 -13.61 0.65 -3.32
N GLY A 174 -13.42 1.71 -2.54
CA GLY A 174 -12.27 2.60 -2.70
C GLY A 174 -10.95 1.93 -2.33
N ARG A 175 -10.92 1.15 -1.25
CA ARG A 175 -9.74 0.37 -0.88
C ARG A 175 -9.47 -0.76 -1.88
N THR A 176 -10.50 -1.41 -2.37
CA THR A 176 -10.38 -2.43 -3.41
C THR A 176 -9.81 -1.84 -4.70
N GLN A 177 -10.26 -0.63 -5.07
CA GLN A 177 -9.71 0.09 -6.22
C GLN A 177 -8.22 0.43 -6.00
N GLU A 178 -7.87 0.95 -4.83
CA GLU A 178 -6.48 1.29 -4.51
C GLU A 178 -5.57 0.06 -4.59
N ILE A 179 -5.99 -1.09 -4.06
CA ILE A 179 -5.24 -2.35 -4.15
C ILE A 179 -5.10 -2.82 -5.61
N LYS A 180 -6.15 -2.66 -6.42
CA LYS A 180 -6.13 -2.98 -7.85
C LYS A 180 -5.12 -2.12 -8.61
N ASP A 181 -5.04 -0.84 -8.27
CA ASP A 181 -4.24 0.15 -8.99
C ASP A 181 -2.74 0.11 -8.61
N ARG A 182 -2.36 -0.68 -7.62
CA ARG A 182 -0.97 -0.77 -7.16
C ARG A 182 -0.05 -1.30 -8.25
N VAL A 183 0.97 -0.52 -8.59
CA VAL A 183 2.04 -0.93 -9.48
C VAL A 183 3.17 -1.63 -8.72
N LEU A 184 3.88 -2.52 -9.39
CA LEU A 184 5.08 -3.15 -8.82
C LEU A 184 6.25 -2.16 -8.87
N HIS A 185 7.05 -2.14 -7.81
CA HIS A 185 8.25 -1.30 -7.69
C HIS A 185 9.55 -2.05 -8.03
N VAL A 186 9.43 -3.33 -8.40
CA VAL A 186 10.54 -4.17 -8.86
C VAL A 186 10.13 -4.81 -10.17
N SER A 187 10.91 -4.61 -11.22
CA SER A 187 10.70 -5.25 -12.51
C SER A 187 11.02 -6.74 -12.42
N ILE A 188 10.15 -7.58 -12.94
CA ILE A 188 10.47 -8.97 -13.20
C ILE A 188 11.15 -9.00 -14.56
N ASN A 189 12.42 -9.33 -14.63
CA ASN A 189 13.02 -9.73 -15.88
C ASN A 189 12.50 -11.13 -16.21
N GLU A 190 11.99 -11.36 -17.42
CA GLU A 190 11.48 -12.68 -17.86
C GLU A 190 12.52 -13.82 -17.74
N LYS A 191 13.79 -13.48 -17.52
CA LYS A 191 14.89 -14.42 -17.30
C LYS A 191 14.95 -14.97 -15.85
N ASP A 192 14.20 -14.39 -14.91
CA ASP A 192 14.20 -14.80 -13.50
C ASP A 192 13.02 -15.72 -13.15
N ILE A 193 12.26 -16.18 -14.17
CA ILE A 193 11.05 -17.02 -14.00
C ILE A 193 11.34 -18.52 -14.19
N HIS A 194 12.62 -18.94 -14.30
CA HIS A 194 12.97 -20.34 -14.50
C HIS A 194 13.72 -20.94 -13.32
#